data_424181685bbef5df776bbe9012aea634
#
_entry.id   424181685bbef5df776bbe9012aea634
#
_cell.length_a   1.000
_cell.length_b   1.000
_cell.length_c   1.000
_cell.angle_alpha   90.00
_cell.angle_beta   90.00
_cell.angle_gamma   90.00
#
_symmetry.space_group_name_H-M   'P 1'
#
loop_
_entity.id
_entity.type
_entity.pdbx_description
1 polymer ?
#
loop_
_entity_poly.entity_id
_entity_poly.type
_entity_poly.pdbx_seq_one_letter_code
_entity_poly.pdbx_strand_id
1 'polypeptide(L)'
;MNQVRVILSVDWEGRELNDQNLEAIKGFRDQFPEAKTLHFLNAAYFTKASVNTELVQKKITSVLGKGDEHGLHIHGWRTLFEKSGVSYKYGPSWVQDKIIPLAKMNQQYEDGVDFGHDVPISAYSIEELRSVVQCSLDIFKRYDFRRPKSFRAGGWMATEDVLKAVQLEGFLFDSSAVPPFLLKDKRKSPILHDWLDQIWPEITETTQPYVILEEGSDESSQPLWEIPDNGCLADYMTGDEIFWAFKRNWETFKDKKCKDDTINLSIGYHQETASRYIERVADGLKKIQRFCQREKIEWKIEPLPTGD
;
A
#
# COMPACT_ATOMS: atom_id res chain seq x y z
N MET A 1 -4.40 -26.97 -12.78
CA MET A 1 -4.32 -26.93 -11.29
C MET A 1 -3.95 -25.52 -10.95
N ASN A 2 -4.68 -24.86 -10.06
CA ASN A 2 -4.43 -23.45 -9.77
C ASN A 2 -3.04 -23.27 -9.12
N GLN A 3 -2.33 -22.25 -9.56
CA GLN A 3 -1.10 -21.75 -8.94
C GLN A 3 -1.47 -20.74 -7.85
N VAL A 4 -0.64 -20.59 -6.82
CA VAL A 4 -0.79 -19.54 -5.82
C VAL A 4 0.26 -18.47 -6.02
N ARG A 5 -0.18 -17.23 -6.13
CA ARG A 5 0.69 -16.04 -6.08
C ARG A 5 0.47 -15.32 -4.75
N VAL A 6 1.55 -15.15 -4.01
CA VAL A 6 1.56 -14.25 -2.86
C VAL A 6 2.14 -12.92 -3.34
N ILE A 7 1.34 -11.86 -3.26
CA ILE A 7 1.76 -10.49 -3.53
C ILE A 7 2.22 -9.92 -2.20
N LEU A 8 3.53 -9.77 -2.04
CA LEU A 8 4.11 -9.18 -0.84
C LEU A 8 4.33 -7.69 -1.05
N SER A 9 3.68 -6.86 -0.25
CA SER A 9 3.80 -5.40 -0.34
C SER A 9 4.44 -4.77 0.90
N VAL A 10 5.06 -3.62 0.70
CA VAL A 10 5.58 -2.75 1.77
C VAL A 10 5.02 -1.37 1.59
N ASP A 11 4.28 -0.89 2.57
CA ASP A 11 3.76 0.46 2.58
C ASP A 11 4.77 1.40 3.26
N TRP A 12 5.12 2.47 2.56
CA TRP A 12 6.03 3.51 3.01
C TRP A 12 5.21 4.74 3.36
N GLU A 13 5.02 4.98 4.65
CA GLU A 13 4.09 5.98 5.18
C GLU A 13 4.52 7.43 4.95
N GLY A 14 5.77 7.66 4.58
CA GLY A 14 6.30 9.02 4.46
C GLY A 14 6.67 9.67 5.79
N ARG A 15 6.82 8.89 6.88
CA ARG A 15 7.16 9.41 8.22
C ARG A 15 8.67 9.50 8.41
N GLU A 16 9.27 8.45 8.92
CA GLU A 16 10.68 8.38 9.27
C GLU A 16 11.33 7.12 8.69
N LEU A 17 12.57 7.26 8.25
CA LEU A 17 13.39 6.13 7.79
C LEU A 17 14.30 5.67 8.92
N ASN A 18 13.76 4.84 9.81
CA ASN A 18 14.49 4.27 10.93
C ASN A 18 15.38 3.10 10.47
N ASP A 19 16.66 3.14 10.83
CA ASP A 19 17.62 2.11 10.41
C ASP A 19 17.27 0.72 10.96
N GLN A 20 16.68 0.61 12.15
CA GLN A 20 16.23 -0.67 12.71
C GLN A 20 15.18 -1.35 11.82
N ASN A 21 14.24 -0.57 11.26
CA ASN A 21 13.23 -1.10 10.34
C ASN A 21 13.85 -1.51 9.00
N LEU A 22 14.80 -0.73 8.48
CA LEU A 22 15.50 -1.08 7.24
C LEU A 22 16.33 -2.35 7.39
N GLU A 23 17.01 -2.54 8.53
CA GLU A 23 17.74 -3.77 8.84
C GLU A 23 16.79 -4.98 8.99
N ALA A 24 15.60 -4.79 9.57
CA ALA A 24 14.60 -5.85 9.62
C ALA A 24 14.15 -6.30 8.22
N ILE A 25 13.96 -5.35 7.29
CA ILE A 25 13.63 -5.65 5.89
C ILE A 25 14.77 -6.43 5.22
N LYS A 26 16.03 -6.03 5.42
CA LYS A 26 17.19 -6.77 4.89
C LYS A 26 17.23 -8.20 5.43
N GLY A 27 17.09 -8.37 6.74
CA GLY A 27 17.08 -9.70 7.38
C GLY A 27 15.94 -10.58 6.88
N PHE A 28 14.77 -10.00 6.57
CA PHE A 28 13.68 -10.74 5.92
C PHE A 28 14.06 -11.20 4.50
N ARG A 29 14.71 -10.36 3.72
CA ARG A 29 15.19 -10.72 2.39
C ARG A 29 16.21 -11.85 2.40
N ASP A 30 17.07 -11.90 3.42
CA ASP A 30 18.01 -13.02 3.60
C ASP A 30 17.29 -14.34 3.88
N GLN A 31 16.11 -14.29 4.53
CA GLN A 31 15.26 -15.47 4.77
C GLN A 31 14.49 -15.91 3.51
N PHE A 32 14.15 -14.96 2.63
CA PHE A 32 13.35 -15.18 1.42
C PHE A 32 14.01 -14.54 0.19
N PRO A 33 15.19 -15.02 -0.24
CA PRO A 33 16.00 -14.35 -1.29
C PRO A 33 15.33 -14.33 -2.66
N GLU A 34 14.39 -15.26 -2.92
CA GLU A 34 13.64 -15.31 -4.18
C GLU A 34 12.37 -14.44 -4.18
N ALA A 35 12.00 -13.88 -3.01
CA ALA A 35 10.81 -13.04 -2.92
C ALA A 35 11.03 -11.72 -3.64
N LYS A 36 10.12 -11.39 -4.55
CA LYS A 36 10.03 -10.08 -5.18
C LYS A 36 8.92 -9.30 -4.49
N THR A 37 9.22 -8.08 -4.06
CA THR A 37 8.36 -7.26 -3.24
C THR A 37 7.84 -6.07 -4.02
N LEU A 38 6.60 -5.68 -3.77
CA LEU A 38 5.99 -4.45 -4.28
C LEU A 38 6.13 -3.36 -3.21
N HIS A 39 6.94 -2.34 -3.49
CA HIS A 39 7.15 -1.22 -2.58
C HIS A 39 6.25 -0.05 -2.96
N PHE A 40 5.21 0.21 -2.18
CA PHE A 40 4.36 1.39 -2.29
C PHE A 40 5.08 2.60 -1.65
N LEU A 41 5.90 3.27 -2.45
CA LEU A 41 6.75 4.38 -2.02
C LEU A 41 5.97 5.69 -1.86
N ASN A 42 6.37 6.51 -0.89
CA ASN A 42 5.75 7.79 -0.61
C ASN A 42 6.71 8.96 -0.91
N ALA A 43 6.28 9.87 -1.79
CA ALA A 43 7.06 11.04 -2.17
C ALA A 43 7.25 12.05 -1.01
N ALA A 44 6.42 11.97 0.04
CA ALA A 44 6.51 12.88 1.19
C ALA A 44 7.85 12.82 1.93
N TYR A 45 8.60 11.72 1.84
CA TYR A 45 9.97 11.68 2.37
C TYR A 45 10.89 12.75 1.79
N PHE A 46 10.62 13.21 0.56
CA PHE A 46 11.44 14.17 -0.18
C PHE A 46 10.93 15.62 -0.08
N THR A 47 9.82 15.84 0.62
CA THR A 47 9.19 17.17 0.69
C THR A 47 9.33 17.83 2.04
N LYS A 48 9.72 17.08 3.08
CA LYS A 48 9.83 17.57 4.45
C LYS A 48 10.88 18.67 4.59
N ALA A 49 10.67 19.58 5.54
CA ALA A 49 11.61 20.64 5.84
C ALA A 49 12.98 20.06 6.22
N SER A 50 14.03 20.70 5.73
CA SER A 50 15.44 20.34 6.04
C SER A 50 15.83 18.88 5.78
N VAL A 51 15.10 18.17 4.92
CA VAL A 51 15.40 16.78 4.58
C VAL A 51 16.66 16.65 3.73
N ASN A 52 17.53 15.72 4.10
CA ASN A 52 18.63 15.30 3.22
C ASN A 52 18.10 14.25 2.22
N THR A 53 17.71 14.71 1.04
CA THR A 53 17.08 13.88 0.01
C THR A 53 17.99 12.80 -0.56
N GLU A 54 19.31 13.02 -0.60
CA GLU A 54 20.28 11.99 -1.03
C GLU A 54 20.35 10.85 0.00
N LEU A 55 20.34 11.20 1.28
CA LEU A 55 20.28 10.20 2.35
C LEU A 55 18.97 9.40 2.31
N VAL A 56 17.83 10.06 2.04
CA VAL A 56 16.52 9.42 1.86
C VAL A 56 16.59 8.42 0.70
N GLN A 57 17.03 8.86 -0.47
CA GLN A 57 17.19 7.98 -1.65
C GLN A 57 18.08 6.77 -1.32
N LYS A 58 19.26 7.01 -0.71
CA LYS A 58 20.18 5.95 -0.32
C LYS A 58 19.56 4.95 0.65
N LYS A 59 18.80 5.40 1.65
CA LYS A 59 18.12 4.54 2.60
C LYS A 59 17.06 3.68 1.92
N ILE A 60 16.20 4.27 1.09
CA ILE A 60 15.18 3.53 0.34
C ILE A 60 15.84 2.48 -0.55
N THR A 61 16.80 2.88 -1.39
CA THR A 61 17.46 1.96 -2.34
C THR A 61 18.25 0.84 -1.65
N SER A 62 18.67 1.04 -0.40
CA SER A 62 19.44 0.03 0.37
C SER A 62 18.67 -1.25 0.68
N VAL A 63 17.33 -1.23 0.57
CA VAL A 63 16.45 -2.37 0.86
C VAL A 63 15.68 -2.89 -0.36
N LEU A 64 15.78 -2.18 -1.49
CA LEU A 64 15.18 -2.63 -2.75
C LEU A 64 16.02 -3.75 -3.36
N GLY A 65 15.36 -4.80 -3.82
CA GLY A 65 16.00 -5.95 -4.47
C GLY A 65 15.83 -5.96 -5.98
N LYS A 66 16.61 -6.81 -6.63
CA LYS A 66 16.47 -7.04 -8.07
C LYS A 66 15.11 -7.70 -8.35
N GLY A 67 14.30 -7.06 -9.18
CA GLY A 67 12.97 -7.56 -9.56
C GLY A 67 11.85 -7.12 -8.62
N ASP A 68 12.14 -6.25 -7.64
CA ASP A 68 11.09 -5.55 -6.92
C ASP A 68 10.39 -4.54 -7.83
N GLU A 69 9.12 -4.33 -7.57
CA GLU A 69 8.30 -3.33 -8.25
C GLU A 69 8.05 -2.11 -7.35
N HIS A 70 7.83 -0.96 -7.99
CA HIS A 70 7.50 0.27 -7.30
C HIS A 70 6.02 0.60 -7.53
N GLY A 71 5.29 0.82 -6.44
CA GLY A 71 3.98 1.45 -6.40
C GLY A 71 4.08 2.86 -5.83
N LEU A 72 3.03 3.65 -5.99
CA LEU A 72 2.89 4.95 -5.36
C LEU A 72 1.94 4.84 -4.16
N HIS A 73 2.38 5.37 -3.01
CA HIS A 73 1.59 5.49 -1.79
C HIS A 73 1.43 6.95 -1.40
N ILE A 74 0.21 7.40 -1.17
CA ILE A 74 -0.04 8.80 -0.81
C ILE A 74 -0.85 8.87 0.49
N HIS A 75 -0.29 9.58 1.46
CA HIS A 75 -0.97 10.12 2.63
C HIS A 75 -1.12 11.63 2.51
N GLY A 76 -2.05 12.23 3.25
CA GLY A 76 -2.35 13.66 3.21
C GLY A 76 -1.28 14.58 3.79
N TRP A 77 0.02 14.26 3.65
CA TRP A 77 1.12 15.05 4.17
C TRP A 77 1.10 16.48 3.66
N ARG A 78 1.09 17.46 4.58
CA ARG A 78 0.99 18.89 4.24
C ARG A 78 2.08 19.34 3.29
N THR A 79 3.34 18.97 3.56
CA THR A 79 4.47 19.37 2.72
C THR A 79 4.35 18.84 1.28
N LEU A 80 3.81 17.64 1.08
CA LEU A 80 3.60 17.07 -0.25
C LEU A 80 2.49 17.82 -1.01
N PHE A 81 1.36 18.09 -0.35
CA PHE A 81 0.23 18.78 -0.98
C PHE A 81 0.59 20.23 -1.34
N GLU A 82 1.17 20.98 -0.41
CA GLU A 82 1.61 22.36 -0.69
C GLU A 82 2.68 22.42 -1.80
N LYS A 83 3.61 21.45 -1.83
CA LYS A 83 4.59 21.34 -2.92
C LYS A 83 3.96 21.05 -4.27
N SER A 84 2.82 20.36 -4.28
CA SER A 84 2.03 20.08 -5.49
C SER A 84 1.18 21.27 -5.94
N GLY A 85 1.20 22.38 -5.23
CA GLY A 85 0.34 23.54 -5.47
C GLY A 85 -1.09 23.37 -4.97
N VAL A 86 -1.36 22.34 -4.15
CA VAL A 86 -2.66 22.05 -3.59
C VAL A 86 -2.74 22.58 -2.15
N SER A 87 -3.81 23.33 -1.86
CA SER A 87 -4.04 23.82 -0.50
C SER A 87 -4.30 22.66 0.45
N TYR A 88 -3.51 22.60 1.54
CA TYR A 88 -3.68 21.55 2.54
C TYR A 88 -5.03 21.66 3.26
N LYS A 89 -5.72 20.54 3.44
CA LYS A 89 -6.97 20.42 4.21
C LYS A 89 -6.69 19.89 5.61
N TYR A 90 -7.19 20.59 6.63
CA TYR A 90 -6.96 20.24 8.04
C TYR A 90 -7.87 19.13 8.57
N GLY A 91 -8.72 18.58 7.73
CA GLY A 91 -9.68 17.53 8.05
C GLY A 91 -10.53 17.16 6.84
N PRO A 92 -11.34 16.11 6.97
CA PRO A 92 -11.50 15.28 8.18
C PRO A 92 -10.25 14.46 8.54
N SER A 93 -10.17 13.92 9.76
CA SER A 93 -9.08 13.07 10.24
C SER A 93 -9.65 11.79 10.84
N TRP A 94 -9.02 10.64 10.61
CA TRP A 94 -9.42 9.38 11.27
C TRP A 94 -8.84 9.21 12.69
N VAL A 95 -8.01 10.16 13.15
CA VAL A 95 -7.43 10.18 14.49
C VAL A 95 -8.10 11.28 15.31
N GLN A 96 -9.30 11.03 15.82
CA GLN A 96 -10.08 12.04 16.57
C GLN A 96 -9.56 12.34 17.97
N ASP A 97 -8.88 11.43 18.63
CA ASP A 97 -8.44 11.60 20.03
C ASP A 97 -7.37 12.69 20.22
N LYS A 98 -6.93 13.29 19.13
CA LYS A 98 -5.91 14.33 19.13
C LYS A 98 -6.31 15.50 18.25
N ILE A 99 -7.42 16.17 18.57
CA ILE A 99 -7.67 17.49 17.99
C ILE A 99 -6.60 18.43 18.52
N ILE A 100 -5.50 18.48 17.76
CA ILE A 100 -4.47 19.49 18.01
C ILE A 100 -5.04 20.82 17.52
N PRO A 101 -5.12 21.86 18.38
CA PRO A 101 -5.59 23.17 17.92
C PRO A 101 -4.82 23.65 16.70
N LEU A 102 -5.50 24.24 15.73
CA LEU A 102 -4.92 24.69 14.45
C LEU A 102 -3.67 25.58 14.66
N ALA A 103 -3.72 26.47 15.65
CA ALA A 103 -2.57 27.31 16.00
C ALA A 103 -1.34 26.48 16.41
N LYS A 104 -1.53 25.39 17.15
CA LYS A 104 -0.46 24.49 17.56
C LYS A 104 0.06 23.65 16.38
N MET A 105 -0.83 23.22 15.49
CA MET A 105 -0.42 22.53 14.27
C MET A 105 0.44 23.43 13.37
N ASN A 106 0.03 24.68 13.18
CA ASN A 106 0.79 25.65 12.39
C ASN A 106 2.15 25.92 13.02
N GLN A 107 2.24 26.08 14.35
CA GLN A 107 3.51 26.25 15.04
C GLN A 107 4.42 25.03 14.84
N GLN A 108 3.90 23.80 14.99
CA GLN A 108 4.68 22.58 14.75
C GLN A 108 5.21 22.53 13.31
N TYR A 109 4.42 22.97 12.35
CA TYR A 109 4.83 23.00 10.95
C TYR A 109 5.95 24.06 10.71
N GLU A 110 5.82 25.22 11.30
CA GLU A 110 6.90 26.24 11.29
C GLU A 110 8.19 25.74 11.95
N ASP A 111 8.06 24.91 12.98
CA ASP A 111 9.16 24.20 13.64
C ASP A 111 9.72 23.00 12.83
N GLY A 112 9.21 22.77 11.61
CA GLY A 112 9.67 21.75 10.69
C GLY A 112 9.03 20.37 10.87
N VAL A 113 7.99 20.24 11.69
CA VAL A 113 7.24 18.99 11.91
C VAL A 113 6.12 18.88 10.91
N ASP A 114 6.24 17.96 9.94
CA ASP A 114 5.17 17.68 8.98
C ASP A 114 4.03 16.87 9.62
N PHE A 115 2.81 17.07 9.12
CA PHE A 115 1.61 16.40 9.62
C PHE A 115 0.60 16.14 8.49
N GLY A 116 -0.53 15.50 8.80
CA GLY A 116 -1.63 15.28 7.88
C GLY A 116 -1.71 13.88 7.31
N HIS A 117 -0.86 12.96 7.75
CA HIS A 117 -0.94 11.58 7.30
C HIS A 117 -2.30 10.91 7.56
N ASP A 118 -3.03 11.41 8.53
CA ASP A 118 -4.35 10.96 8.97
C ASP A 118 -5.52 11.73 8.32
N VAL A 119 -5.23 12.68 7.43
CA VAL A 119 -6.23 13.30 6.57
C VAL A 119 -6.38 12.44 5.32
N PRO A 120 -7.57 11.88 5.05
CA PRO A 120 -7.76 11.00 3.90
C PRO A 120 -7.58 11.78 2.60
N ILE A 121 -6.90 11.18 1.65
CA ILE A 121 -6.74 11.78 0.32
C ILE A 121 -8.07 11.90 -0.42
N SER A 122 -9.07 11.09 -0.06
CA SER A 122 -10.46 11.20 -0.56
C SER A 122 -11.16 12.51 -0.18
N ALA A 123 -10.55 13.34 0.67
CA ALA A 123 -11.06 14.69 0.94
C ALA A 123 -10.77 15.71 -0.19
N TYR A 124 -9.96 15.34 -1.17
CA TYR A 124 -9.50 16.21 -2.26
C TYR A 124 -10.22 15.90 -3.56
N SER A 125 -10.33 16.90 -4.46
CA SER A 125 -10.91 16.72 -5.79
C SER A 125 -10.00 15.91 -6.72
N ILE A 126 -10.55 15.42 -7.83
CA ILE A 126 -9.78 14.70 -8.85
C ILE A 126 -8.60 15.55 -9.35
N GLU A 127 -8.80 16.83 -9.62
CA GLU A 127 -7.78 17.74 -10.12
C GLU A 127 -6.67 17.99 -9.09
N GLU A 128 -7.05 18.17 -7.82
CA GLU A 128 -6.10 18.30 -6.70
C GLU A 128 -5.27 17.01 -6.55
N LEU A 129 -5.91 15.84 -6.59
CA LEU A 129 -5.24 14.53 -6.49
C LEU A 129 -4.30 14.29 -7.68
N ARG A 130 -4.72 14.61 -8.90
CA ARG A 130 -3.86 14.51 -10.08
C ARG A 130 -2.60 15.36 -9.93
N SER A 131 -2.73 16.59 -9.41
CA SER A 131 -1.57 17.46 -9.15
C SER A 131 -0.59 16.82 -8.14
N VAL A 132 -1.12 16.18 -7.08
CA VAL A 132 -0.29 15.48 -6.08
C VAL A 132 0.38 14.23 -6.67
N VAL A 133 -0.34 13.47 -7.49
CA VAL A 133 0.20 12.30 -8.19
C VAL A 133 1.32 12.72 -9.15
N GLN A 134 1.10 13.73 -9.98
CA GLN A 134 2.10 14.23 -10.93
C GLN A 134 3.36 14.74 -10.19
N CYS A 135 3.19 15.52 -9.12
CA CYS A 135 4.31 15.96 -8.29
C CYS A 135 5.10 14.78 -7.70
N SER A 136 4.40 13.74 -7.25
CA SER A 136 5.02 12.51 -6.72
C SER A 136 5.81 11.76 -7.79
N LEU A 137 5.26 11.65 -9.01
CA LEU A 137 5.94 11.04 -10.15
C LEU A 137 7.19 11.83 -10.58
N ASP A 138 7.14 13.16 -10.54
CA ASP A 138 8.28 14.03 -10.82
C ASP A 138 9.39 13.88 -9.77
N ILE A 139 9.01 13.73 -8.49
CA ILE A 139 9.94 13.42 -7.41
C ILE A 139 10.59 12.06 -7.67
N PHE A 140 9.83 11.03 -7.96
CA PHE A 140 10.37 9.69 -8.23
C PHE A 140 11.34 9.72 -9.42
N LYS A 141 10.98 10.37 -10.52
CA LYS A 141 11.86 10.55 -11.68
C LYS A 141 13.14 11.28 -11.32
N ARG A 142 13.08 12.32 -10.47
CA ARG A 142 14.26 13.10 -10.04
C ARG A 142 15.26 12.27 -9.25
N TYR A 143 14.77 11.27 -8.48
CA TYR A 143 15.60 10.40 -7.65
C TYR A 143 15.77 9.00 -8.22
N ASP A 144 15.61 8.84 -9.56
CA ASP A 144 15.86 7.60 -10.31
C ASP A 144 15.01 6.40 -9.86
N PHE A 145 13.84 6.65 -9.27
CA PHE A 145 12.85 5.59 -9.06
C PHE A 145 12.07 5.34 -10.36
N ARG A 146 11.77 4.07 -10.61
CA ARG A 146 10.93 3.69 -11.75
C ARG A 146 9.55 4.32 -11.63
N ARG A 147 8.94 4.67 -12.77
CA ARG A 147 7.54 5.10 -12.80
C ARG A 147 6.67 3.97 -12.29
N PRO A 148 5.88 4.19 -11.22
CA PRO A 148 4.97 3.18 -10.70
C PRO A 148 3.79 2.95 -11.67
N LYS A 149 3.33 1.69 -11.73
CA LYS A 149 2.10 1.29 -12.43
C LYS A 149 0.98 0.96 -11.45
N SER A 150 1.29 0.84 -10.17
CA SER A 150 0.36 0.52 -9.09
C SER A 150 0.29 1.63 -8.06
N PHE A 151 -0.88 1.73 -7.42
CA PHE A 151 -1.19 2.72 -6.41
C PHE A 151 -1.78 2.07 -5.16
N ARG A 152 -1.57 2.68 -4.00
CA ARG A 152 -2.29 2.38 -2.76
C ARG A 152 -2.55 3.68 -2.00
N ALA A 153 -3.82 3.93 -1.68
CA ALA A 153 -4.22 5.08 -0.88
C ALA A 153 -3.82 4.90 0.59
N GLY A 154 -3.35 5.96 1.22
CA GLY A 154 -3.10 5.99 2.65
C GLY A 154 -4.37 5.68 3.44
N GLY A 155 -4.25 4.75 4.41
CA GLY A 155 -5.40 4.25 5.16
C GLY A 155 -6.45 3.53 4.30
N TRP A 156 -6.08 3.05 3.10
CA TRP A 156 -6.98 2.40 2.12
C TRP A 156 -8.17 3.27 1.66
N MET A 157 -8.04 4.60 1.78
CA MET A 157 -9.10 5.58 1.49
C MET A 157 -9.22 5.92 0.01
N ALA A 158 -9.44 4.91 -0.85
CA ALA A 158 -9.62 5.09 -2.29
C ALA A 158 -11.11 5.12 -2.65
N THR A 159 -11.70 6.31 -2.65
CA THR A 159 -13.03 6.56 -3.23
C THR A 159 -12.96 6.60 -4.76
N GLU A 160 -14.11 6.62 -5.43
CA GLU A 160 -14.19 6.70 -6.89
C GLU A 160 -13.36 7.86 -7.47
N ASP A 161 -13.38 9.03 -6.83
CA ASP A 161 -12.58 10.20 -7.26
C ASP A 161 -11.08 9.94 -7.17
N VAL A 162 -10.62 9.24 -6.12
CA VAL A 162 -9.22 8.84 -5.97
C VAL A 162 -8.82 7.87 -7.07
N LEU A 163 -9.63 6.83 -7.30
CA LEU A 163 -9.41 5.84 -8.34
C LEU A 163 -9.40 6.47 -9.74
N LYS A 164 -10.33 7.41 -9.99
CA LYS A 164 -10.38 8.13 -11.25
C LYS A 164 -9.16 9.02 -11.46
N ALA A 165 -8.71 9.71 -10.42
CA ALA A 165 -7.51 10.54 -10.50
C ALA A 165 -6.26 9.72 -10.87
N VAL A 166 -6.06 8.55 -10.25
CA VAL A 166 -4.90 7.70 -10.56
C VAL A 166 -5.02 7.01 -11.92
N GLN A 167 -6.24 6.60 -12.33
CA GLN A 167 -6.49 6.08 -13.68
C GLN A 167 -6.09 7.10 -14.76
N LEU A 168 -6.50 8.36 -14.59
CA LEU A 168 -6.19 9.46 -15.51
C LEU A 168 -4.67 9.77 -15.58
N GLU A 169 -3.92 9.43 -14.54
CA GLU A 169 -2.46 9.54 -14.53
C GLU A 169 -1.76 8.25 -15.03
N GLY A 170 -2.51 7.30 -15.59
CA GLY A 170 -1.98 6.11 -16.28
C GLY A 170 -1.56 4.99 -15.35
N PHE A 171 -2.09 4.91 -14.15
CA PHE A 171 -1.95 3.74 -13.30
C PHE A 171 -2.82 2.59 -13.82
N LEU A 172 -2.31 1.36 -13.70
CA LEU A 172 -2.98 0.16 -14.17
C LEU A 172 -3.60 -0.65 -13.03
N PHE A 173 -3.05 -0.49 -11.82
CA PHE A 173 -3.45 -1.25 -10.65
C PHE A 173 -3.65 -0.34 -9.45
N ASP A 174 -4.75 -0.55 -8.73
CA ASP A 174 -4.94 -0.10 -7.36
C ASP A 174 -4.86 -1.29 -6.40
N SER A 175 -4.45 -1.06 -5.17
CA SER A 175 -4.40 -2.08 -4.11
C SER A 175 -4.88 -1.48 -2.80
N SER A 176 -5.96 -0.72 -2.86
CA SER A 176 -6.52 -0.04 -1.69
C SER A 176 -7.71 -0.77 -1.08
N ALA A 177 -8.30 -1.75 -1.78
CA ALA A 177 -9.40 -2.52 -1.22
C ALA A 177 -8.89 -3.47 -0.13
N VAL A 178 -9.41 -3.31 1.08
CA VAL A 178 -9.08 -4.17 2.22
C VAL A 178 -10.36 -4.71 2.86
N PRO A 179 -10.38 -5.98 3.33
CA PRO A 179 -11.56 -6.49 4.05
C PRO A 179 -11.73 -5.77 5.40
N PRO A 180 -12.77 -4.94 5.59
CA PRO A 180 -12.89 -4.14 6.81
C PRO A 180 -12.98 -4.98 8.07
N PHE A 181 -13.59 -6.16 8.00
CA PHE A 181 -13.75 -7.04 9.16
C PHE A 181 -12.41 -7.54 9.73
N LEU A 182 -11.33 -7.62 8.93
CA LEU A 182 -9.99 -8.00 9.42
C LEU A 182 -9.41 -6.95 10.38
N LEU A 183 -9.90 -5.72 10.29
CA LEU A 183 -9.47 -4.60 11.13
C LEU A 183 -10.34 -4.42 12.37
N LYS A 184 -11.53 -5.03 12.41
CA LYS A 184 -12.62 -4.74 13.37
C LYS A 184 -12.20 -4.80 14.84
N ASP A 185 -11.50 -5.85 15.26
CA ASP A 185 -11.10 -6.06 16.66
C ASP A 185 -9.72 -5.48 17.01
N LYS A 186 -9.01 -4.92 16.02
CA LYS A 186 -7.62 -4.45 16.14
C LYS A 186 -7.50 -2.93 16.05
N ARG A 187 -8.59 -2.24 16.22
CA ARG A 187 -8.77 -0.83 15.92
C ARG A 187 -7.97 0.09 16.82
N LYS A 188 -7.10 0.85 16.21
CA LYS A 188 -6.56 2.07 16.81
C LYS A 188 -7.42 3.30 16.51
N SER A 189 -8.32 3.23 15.52
CA SER A 189 -9.22 4.28 15.10
C SER A 189 -10.56 3.70 14.63
N PRO A 190 -11.65 3.86 15.43
CA PRO A 190 -12.99 3.47 15.01
C PRO A 190 -13.45 4.16 13.73
N ILE A 191 -13.09 5.43 13.55
CA ILE A 191 -13.49 6.24 12.40
C ILE A 191 -12.91 5.69 11.10
N LEU A 192 -11.62 5.36 11.10
CA LEU A 192 -10.98 4.73 9.93
C LEU A 192 -11.76 3.50 9.49
N HIS A 193 -12.16 2.66 10.46
CA HIS A 193 -12.91 1.48 10.16
C HIS A 193 -14.31 1.77 9.61
N ASP A 194 -15.04 2.72 10.23
CA ASP A 194 -16.39 3.07 9.76
C ASP A 194 -16.35 3.63 8.33
N TRP A 195 -15.28 4.33 7.96
CA TRP A 195 -15.08 4.79 6.59
C TRP A 195 -14.72 3.64 5.64
N LEU A 196 -13.90 2.69 6.08
CA LEU A 196 -13.57 1.51 5.27
C LEU A 196 -14.79 0.61 5.03
N ASP A 197 -15.67 0.45 6.03
CA ASP A 197 -16.95 -0.25 5.86
C ASP A 197 -17.85 0.42 4.79
N GLN A 198 -17.73 1.75 4.60
CA GLN A 198 -18.46 2.47 3.56
C GLN A 198 -17.81 2.39 2.19
N ILE A 199 -16.47 2.40 2.13
CA ILE A 199 -15.72 2.39 0.85
C ILE A 199 -15.64 0.96 0.29
N TRP A 200 -15.38 -0.04 1.15
CA TRP A 200 -15.11 -1.43 0.77
C TRP A 200 -16.06 -2.46 1.39
N PRO A 201 -17.41 -2.25 1.38
CA PRO A 201 -18.36 -3.06 2.14
C PRO A 201 -18.40 -4.54 1.72
N GLU A 202 -18.04 -4.84 0.48
CA GLU A 202 -18.14 -6.19 -0.10
C GLU A 202 -16.79 -6.92 -0.19
N ILE A 203 -15.71 -6.27 0.20
CA ILE A 203 -14.37 -6.88 0.10
C ILE A 203 -14.17 -7.89 1.23
N THR A 204 -13.75 -9.08 0.86
CA THR A 204 -13.48 -10.19 1.77
C THR A 204 -12.05 -10.70 1.64
N GLU A 205 -11.63 -11.57 2.56
CA GLU A 205 -10.33 -12.23 2.51
C GLU A 205 -10.15 -13.13 1.28
N THR A 206 -11.22 -13.42 0.56
CA THR A 206 -11.20 -14.24 -0.66
C THR A 206 -11.47 -13.44 -1.94
N THR A 207 -11.65 -12.13 -1.86
CA THR A 207 -11.84 -11.30 -3.05
C THR A 207 -10.58 -11.35 -3.91
N GLN A 208 -10.75 -11.73 -5.19
CA GLN A 208 -9.66 -11.83 -6.16
C GLN A 208 -9.59 -10.56 -7.02
N PRO A 209 -8.49 -10.31 -7.73
CA PRO A 209 -8.33 -9.14 -8.59
C PRO A 209 -9.49 -8.99 -9.60
N TYR A 210 -9.96 -7.74 -9.75
CA TYR A 210 -11.06 -7.40 -10.66
C TYR A 210 -10.86 -6.01 -11.29
N VAL A 211 -11.54 -5.75 -12.40
CA VAL A 211 -11.57 -4.40 -12.99
C VAL A 211 -12.47 -3.52 -12.13
N ILE A 212 -11.92 -2.46 -11.56
CA ILE A 212 -12.67 -1.51 -10.73
C ILE A 212 -13.16 -0.30 -11.52
N LEU A 213 -12.38 0.13 -12.51
CA LEU A 213 -12.80 1.13 -13.49
C LEU A 213 -12.52 0.60 -14.89
N GLU A 214 -13.56 0.58 -15.72
CA GLU A 214 -13.45 0.23 -17.13
C GLU A 214 -12.64 1.29 -17.92
N GLU A 215 -12.33 0.98 -19.16
CA GLU A 215 -11.81 1.98 -20.09
C GLU A 215 -12.74 3.21 -20.10
N GLY A 216 -12.17 4.38 -19.91
CA GLY A 216 -12.93 5.62 -19.99
C GLY A 216 -13.37 5.92 -21.43
N SER A 217 -14.34 6.82 -21.58
CA SER A 217 -14.74 7.37 -22.89
C SER A 217 -13.61 8.11 -23.61
N ASP A 218 -12.50 8.36 -22.94
CA ASP A 218 -11.27 8.94 -23.47
C ASP A 218 -10.37 7.77 -23.87
N GLU A 219 -10.03 7.65 -25.15
CA GLU A 219 -9.21 6.54 -25.74
C GLU A 219 -7.85 6.36 -25.04
N SER A 220 -7.46 7.28 -24.16
CA SER A 220 -6.20 7.24 -23.39
C SER A 220 -6.31 6.51 -22.04
N SER A 221 -7.50 6.24 -21.51
CA SER A 221 -7.64 5.63 -20.19
C SER A 221 -7.75 4.11 -20.26
N GLN A 222 -6.70 3.43 -19.84
CA GLN A 222 -6.68 1.97 -19.66
C GLN A 222 -7.59 1.57 -18.48
N PRO A 223 -8.13 0.33 -18.46
CA PRO A 223 -8.86 -0.15 -17.31
C PRO A 223 -7.97 -0.14 -16.06
N LEU A 224 -8.54 0.26 -14.93
CA LEU A 224 -7.89 0.16 -13.63
C LEU A 224 -8.31 -1.13 -12.95
N TRP A 225 -7.33 -1.93 -12.55
CA TRP A 225 -7.53 -3.17 -11.82
C TRP A 225 -7.39 -2.94 -10.32
N GLU A 226 -8.35 -3.44 -9.55
CA GLU A 226 -8.18 -3.56 -8.10
C GLU A 226 -7.51 -4.90 -7.75
N ILE A 227 -6.49 -4.82 -6.93
CA ILE A 227 -5.79 -5.95 -6.34
C ILE A 227 -6.02 -5.88 -4.84
N PRO A 228 -7.07 -6.52 -4.33
CA PRO A 228 -7.43 -6.39 -2.94
C PRO A 228 -6.29 -6.81 -2.01
N ASP A 229 -6.07 -6.03 -0.95
CA ASP A 229 -5.18 -6.37 0.17
C ASP A 229 -5.87 -7.42 1.06
N ASN A 230 -6.25 -8.56 0.44
CA ASN A 230 -7.14 -9.56 0.98
C ASN A 230 -6.56 -10.39 2.15
N GLY A 231 -5.25 -10.36 2.32
CA GLY A 231 -4.53 -10.91 3.48
C GLY A 231 -4.11 -9.83 4.48
N CYS A 232 -4.34 -8.56 4.17
CA CYS A 232 -4.07 -7.39 4.98
C CYS A 232 -2.59 -7.25 5.41
N LEU A 233 -2.30 -6.25 6.23
CA LEU A 233 -0.94 -5.96 6.70
C LEU A 233 -0.63 -6.65 8.03
N ALA A 234 0.62 -7.03 8.22
CA ALA A 234 1.11 -7.70 9.43
C ALA A 234 1.00 -6.85 10.72
N ASP A 235 0.77 -5.55 10.58
CA ASP A 235 0.39 -4.67 11.70
C ASP A 235 -0.92 -5.11 12.35
N TYR A 236 -1.80 -5.71 11.57
CA TYR A 236 -3.14 -6.17 11.95
C TYR A 236 -3.27 -7.70 11.98
N MET A 237 -2.43 -8.43 11.25
CA MET A 237 -2.50 -9.88 11.09
C MET A 237 -1.29 -10.58 11.72
N THR A 238 -1.54 -11.63 12.46
CA THR A 238 -0.49 -12.58 12.91
C THR A 238 -0.12 -13.56 11.79
N GLY A 239 0.98 -14.30 11.94
CA GLY A 239 1.33 -15.34 10.97
C GLY A 239 0.28 -16.45 10.84
N ASP A 240 -0.46 -16.77 11.91
CA ASP A 240 -1.58 -17.72 11.86
C ASP A 240 -2.77 -17.16 11.08
N GLU A 241 -3.08 -15.88 11.23
CA GLU A 241 -4.16 -15.23 10.50
C GLU A 241 -3.81 -15.06 9.00
N ILE A 242 -2.55 -14.74 8.67
CA ILE A 242 -2.07 -14.75 7.28
C ILE A 242 -2.23 -16.14 6.66
N PHE A 243 -1.83 -17.19 7.38
CA PHE A 243 -2.01 -18.57 6.91
C PHE A 243 -3.49 -18.96 6.81
N TRP A 244 -4.34 -18.49 7.73
CA TRP A 244 -5.77 -18.67 7.65
C TRP A 244 -6.35 -18.01 6.38
N ALA A 245 -6.00 -16.76 6.07
CA ALA A 245 -6.44 -16.07 4.85
C ALA A 245 -6.00 -16.83 3.59
N PHE A 246 -4.76 -17.34 3.56
CA PHE A 246 -4.28 -18.23 2.51
C PHE A 246 -5.18 -19.47 2.36
N LYS A 247 -5.46 -20.17 3.46
CA LYS A 247 -6.30 -21.37 3.42
C LYS A 247 -7.72 -21.07 2.94
N ARG A 248 -8.30 -19.96 3.35
CA ARG A 248 -9.63 -19.52 2.88
C ARG A 248 -9.64 -19.34 1.36
N ASN A 249 -8.62 -18.67 0.82
CA ASN A 249 -8.46 -18.52 -0.64
C ASN A 249 -8.30 -19.89 -1.33
N TRP A 250 -7.40 -20.72 -0.82
CA TRP A 250 -7.19 -22.06 -1.39
C TRP A 250 -8.46 -22.89 -1.39
N GLU A 251 -9.17 -23.04 -0.26
CA GLU A 251 -10.39 -23.82 -0.15
C GLU A 251 -11.52 -23.27 -1.04
N THR A 252 -11.57 -21.96 -1.26
CA THR A 252 -12.59 -21.33 -2.11
C THR A 252 -12.35 -21.60 -3.58
N PHE A 253 -11.09 -21.66 -4.02
CA PHE A 253 -10.75 -21.65 -5.45
C PHE A 253 -10.03 -22.90 -5.97
N LYS A 254 -9.55 -23.83 -5.11
CA LYS A 254 -8.79 -25.02 -5.52
C LYS A 254 -9.45 -25.83 -6.64
N ASP A 255 -10.79 -25.93 -6.65
CA ASP A 255 -11.59 -26.68 -7.60
C ASP A 255 -12.26 -25.79 -8.66
N LYS A 256 -11.97 -24.50 -8.67
CA LYS A 256 -12.55 -23.52 -9.62
C LYS A 256 -11.47 -23.07 -10.59
N LYS A 257 -11.87 -22.78 -11.83
CA LYS A 257 -11.00 -22.03 -12.73
C LYS A 257 -10.94 -20.58 -12.27
N CYS A 258 -9.77 -20.14 -11.82
CA CYS A 258 -9.48 -18.73 -11.62
C CYS A 258 -9.04 -18.10 -12.94
N LYS A 259 -9.09 -16.77 -13.03
CA LYS A 259 -8.46 -16.05 -14.15
C LYS A 259 -6.98 -16.42 -14.15
N ASP A 260 -6.46 -16.83 -15.29
CA ASP A 260 -5.06 -17.27 -15.47
C ASP A 260 -4.63 -18.44 -14.55
N ASP A 261 -5.60 -19.24 -14.06
CA ASP A 261 -5.38 -20.36 -13.11
C ASP A 261 -4.59 -19.99 -11.86
N THR A 262 -4.62 -18.71 -11.47
CA THR A 262 -3.85 -18.17 -10.34
C THR A 262 -4.76 -17.68 -9.21
N ILE A 263 -4.50 -18.15 -8.00
CA ILE A 263 -5.11 -17.65 -6.76
C ILE A 263 -4.17 -16.60 -6.17
N ASN A 264 -4.65 -15.37 -5.99
CA ASN A 264 -3.86 -14.27 -5.47
C ASN A 264 -4.15 -14.04 -3.99
N LEU A 265 -3.09 -13.95 -3.18
CA LEU A 265 -3.12 -13.51 -1.79
C LEU A 265 -2.20 -12.30 -1.66
N SER A 266 -2.75 -11.15 -1.34
CA SER A 266 -1.99 -9.93 -1.04
C SER A 266 -1.80 -9.81 0.46
N ILE A 267 -0.56 -9.66 0.90
CA ILE A 267 -0.15 -9.44 2.29
C ILE A 267 0.93 -8.38 2.31
N GLY A 268 1.09 -7.71 3.44
CA GLY A 268 2.13 -6.69 3.53
C GLY A 268 2.49 -6.28 4.94
N TYR A 269 3.25 -5.22 5.04
CA TYR A 269 3.63 -4.57 6.30
C TYR A 269 4.04 -3.11 6.01
N HIS A 270 3.98 -2.25 7.04
CA HIS A 270 4.53 -0.90 6.94
C HIS A 270 6.04 -0.91 7.16
N GLN A 271 6.77 -0.14 6.37
CA GLN A 271 8.21 0.07 6.57
C GLN A 271 8.51 0.61 7.97
N GLU A 272 7.69 1.53 8.47
CA GLU A 272 7.85 2.19 9.75
C GLU A 272 7.66 1.28 10.98
N THR A 273 7.08 0.10 10.78
CA THR A 273 6.85 -0.89 11.84
C THR A 273 7.49 -2.25 11.55
N ALA A 274 8.32 -2.33 10.52
CA ALA A 274 8.93 -3.58 10.05
C ALA A 274 9.64 -4.35 11.17
N SER A 275 10.44 -3.68 12.00
CA SER A 275 11.15 -4.32 13.11
C SER A 275 10.24 -4.98 14.15
N ARG A 276 8.94 -4.63 14.17
CA ARG A 276 7.96 -5.22 15.09
C ARG A 276 7.17 -6.36 14.46
N TYR A 277 6.85 -6.24 13.17
CA TYR A 277 5.79 -7.05 12.57
C TYR A 277 6.21 -7.91 11.39
N ILE A 278 7.39 -7.67 10.79
CA ILE A 278 7.84 -8.42 9.60
C ILE A 278 7.98 -9.94 9.88
N GLU A 279 8.31 -10.32 11.13
CA GLU A 279 8.37 -11.74 11.53
C GLU A 279 7.00 -12.45 11.47
N ARG A 280 5.88 -11.71 11.53
CA ARG A 280 4.54 -12.27 11.31
C ARG A 280 4.35 -12.68 9.85
N VAL A 281 4.87 -11.85 8.91
CA VAL A 281 4.89 -12.21 7.48
C VAL A 281 5.76 -13.44 7.26
N ALA A 282 6.96 -13.46 7.83
CA ALA A 282 7.88 -14.59 7.71
C ALA A 282 7.27 -15.90 8.25
N ASP A 283 6.58 -15.85 9.39
CA ASP A 283 5.88 -17.01 9.97
C ASP A 283 4.73 -17.49 9.07
N GLY A 284 3.89 -16.55 8.59
CA GLY A 284 2.81 -16.85 7.65
C GLY A 284 3.31 -17.51 6.37
N LEU A 285 4.36 -16.96 5.76
CA LEU A 285 4.97 -17.49 4.54
C LEU A 285 5.57 -18.89 4.76
N LYS A 286 6.25 -19.13 5.90
CA LYS A 286 6.78 -20.47 6.24
C LYS A 286 5.65 -21.50 6.38
N LYS A 287 4.50 -21.12 6.93
CA LYS A 287 3.32 -21.99 7.04
C LYS A 287 2.72 -22.29 5.67
N ILE A 288 2.58 -21.26 4.81
CA ILE A 288 2.13 -21.39 3.41
C ILE A 288 3.07 -22.33 2.65
N GLN A 289 4.39 -22.11 2.73
CA GLN A 289 5.39 -22.95 2.08
C GLN A 289 5.25 -24.43 2.47
N ARG A 290 5.18 -24.74 3.76
CA ARG A 290 5.01 -26.12 4.25
C ARG A 290 3.71 -26.75 3.75
N PHE A 291 2.62 -25.98 3.72
CA PHE A 291 1.34 -26.46 3.20
C PHE A 291 1.46 -26.75 1.70
N CYS A 292 1.99 -25.82 0.90
CA CYS A 292 2.13 -25.98 -0.55
C CYS A 292 3.04 -27.17 -0.90
N GLN A 293 4.14 -27.38 -0.17
CA GLN A 293 5.02 -28.53 -0.34
C GLN A 293 4.30 -29.86 -0.07
N ARG A 294 3.52 -29.96 1.02
CA ARG A 294 2.76 -31.15 1.38
C ARG A 294 1.67 -31.48 0.35
N GLU A 295 0.93 -30.47 -0.09
CA GLU A 295 -0.18 -30.59 -1.04
C GLU A 295 0.27 -30.57 -2.51
N LYS A 296 1.57 -30.40 -2.78
CA LYS A 296 2.16 -30.30 -4.13
C LYS A 296 1.57 -29.16 -4.95
N ILE A 297 1.37 -28.01 -4.31
CA ILE A 297 0.86 -26.77 -4.94
C ILE A 297 2.04 -25.94 -5.42
N GLU A 298 1.98 -25.46 -6.65
CA GLU A 298 2.91 -24.46 -7.14
C GLU A 298 2.57 -23.10 -6.53
N TRP A 299 3.56 -22.45 -5.95
CA TRP A 299 3.39 -21.13 -5.36
C TRP A 299 4.63 -20.25 -5.53
N LYS A 300 4.45 -18.95 -5.55
CA LYS A 300 5.54 -17.98 -5.64
C LYS A 300 5.19 -16.65 -4.97
N ILE A 301 6.24 -15.93 -4.55
CA ILE A 301 6.13 -14.57 -4.03
C ILE A 301 6.60 -13.63 -5.13
N GLU A 302 5.66 -12.94 -5.77
CA GLU A 302 5.97 -12.00 -6.84
C GLU A 302 4.92 -10.89 -6.90
N PRO A 303 5.31 -9.68 -7.33
CA PRO A 303 4.34 -8.63 -7.64
C PRO A 303 3.46 -9.05 -8.81
N LEU A 304 2.42 -8.26 -9.07
CA LEU A 304 1.55 -8.47 -10.22
C LEU A 304 2.35 -8.44 -11.52
N PRO A 305 1.95 -9.24 -12.51
CA PRO A 305 2.52 -9.12 -13.83
C PRO A 305 2.18 -7.73 -14.38
N THR A 306 3.14 -6.84 -14.34
CA THR A 306 3.09 -5.63 -15.15
C THR A 306 3.33 -6.10 -16.58
N GLY A 307 2.26 -6.31 -17.35
CA GLY A 307 2.40 -6.64 -18.77
C GLY A 307 3.41 -5.70 -19.43
N ASP A 308 4.39 -6.27 -20.12
CA ASP A 308 5.35 -5.54 -20.93
C ASP A 308 4.65 -4.79 -22.06
#